data_24357db0476a8b15e338bd4d5e0df111
#
_entry.id   24357db0476a8b15e338bd4d5e0df111
#
_cell.length_a   1.000
_cell.length_b   1.000
_cell.length_c   1.000
_cell.angle_alpha   90.00
_cell.angle_beta   90.00
_cell.angle_gamma   90.00
#
_symmetry.space_group_name_H-M   'P 1'
#
loop_
_entity.id
_entity.type
_entity.pdbx_description
1 polymer ?
#
loop_
_entity_poly.entity_id
_entity_poly.type
_entity_poly.pdbx_seq_one_letter_code
_entity_poly.pdbx_strand_id
1 'polypeptide(L)'
;KEVSLTCYENDKKIIPLLRANLNYVLDHVPFKLNFEIVEANYITSQASEFNSDLFSQGQSKKYDLIIGNPPYLKVPGASIEAKSMPSICYGAPNLYFLFAAMALFNLKDKKEMVYIIPRSWTSGAYFEHFRRYFLSVGKLKHIHLFVSRDKVFEHENVLQETIIIKVEKSTVKPKSI
;
A
#
# COMPACT_ATOMS: atom_id res chain seq x y z
N LYS A 1 22.94 11.27 -7.13
CA LYS A 1 21.87 10.67 -6.30
C LYS A 1 21.78 9.18 -6.62
N GLU A 2 21.49 8.37 -5.62
CA GLU A 2 21.27 6.93 -5.77
C GLU A 2 19.88 6.58 -5.24
N VAL A 3 19.19 5.71 -5.98
CA VAL A 3 17.84 5.22 -5.64
C VAL A 3 17.86 3.71 -5.62
N SER A 4 17.34 3.10 -4.57
CA SER A 4 17.11 1.66 -4.48
C SER A 4 15.60 1.40 -4.52
N LEU A 5 15.14 0.66 -5.51
CA LEU A 5 13.74 0.33 -5.76
C LEU A 5 13.49 -1.13 -5.43
N THR A 6 12.45 -1.42 -4.65
CA THR A 6 11.95 -2.78 -4.43
C THR A 6 10.55 -2.89 -4.99
N CYS A 7 10.31 -3.81 -5.91
CA CYS A 7 9.01 -4.13 -6.47
C CYS A 7 8.55 -5.50 -5.98
N TYR A 8 7.31 -5.60 -5.50
CA TYR A 8 6.68 -6.88 -5.16
C TYR A 8 5.73 -7.29 -6.26
N GLU A 9 5.90 -8.48 -6.80
CA GLU A 9 5.01 -9.06 -7.80
C GLU A 9 4.93 -10.57 -7.58
N ASN A 10 3.72 -11.14 -7.56
CA ASN A 10 3.51 -12.57 -7.37
C ASN A 10 3.04 -13.28 -8.64
N ASP A 11 2.64 -12.58 -9.68
CA ASP A 11 2.30 -13.17 -10.97
C ASP A 11 3.58 -13.39 -11.81
N LYS A 12 3.99 -14.65 -11.89
CA LYS A 12 5.17 -15.06 -12.68
C LYS A 12 5.10 -14.68 -14.16
N LYS A 13 3.90 -14.44 -14.71
CA LYS A 13 3.73 -14.00 -16.10
C LYS A 13 4.07 -12.51 -16.28
N ILE A 14 3.87 -11.71 -15.23
CA ILE A 14 4.13 -10.26 -15.25
C ILE A 14 5.60 -9.94 -14.97
N ILE A 15 6.29 -10.76 -14.19
CA ILE A 15 7.68 -10.53 -13.76
C ILE A 15 8.65 -10.25 -14.93
N PRO A 16 8.63 -11.00 -16.07
CA PRO A 16 9.52 -10.71 -17.19
C PRO A 16 9.29 -9.31 -17.77
N LEU A 17 8.03 -8.90 -17.92
CA LEU A 17 7.68 -7.57 -18.43
C LEU A 17 8.09 -6.47 -17.43
N LEU A 18 7.85 -6.67 -16.14
CA LEU A 18 8.29 -5.75 -15.10
C LEU A 18 9.81 -5.56 -15.14
N ARG A 19 10.56 -6.65 -15.26
CA ARG A 19 12.02 -6.60 -15.34
C ARG A 19 12.49 -5.85 -16.59
N ALA A 20 11.88 -6.08 -17.75
CA ALA A 20 12.21 -5.38 -18.99
C ALA A 20 11.95 -3.86 -18.85
N ASN A 21 10.82 -3.48 -18.27
CA ASN A 21 10.48 -2.07 -18.02
C ASN A 21 11.46 -1.40 -17.03
N LEU A 22 11.85 -2.10 -15.97
CA LEU A 22 12.81 -1.58 -15.00
C LEU A 22 14.21 -1.42 -15.59
N ASN A 23 14.67 -2.35 -16.45
CA ASN A 23 15.91 -2.20 -17.18
C ASN A 23 15.85 -1.00 -18.12
N TYR A 24 14.75 -0.83 -18.85
CA TYR A 24 14.57 0.36 -19.70
C TYR A 24 14.68 1.66 -18.88
N VAL A 25 14.01 1.72 -17.72
CA VAL A 25 14.09 2.89 -16.82
C VAL A 25 15.52 3.10 -16.35
N LEU A 26 16.24 2.04 -15.95
CA LEU A 26 17.63 2.10 -15.49
C LEU A 26 18.55 2.76 -16.53
N ASP A 27 18.35 2.44 -17.82
CA ASP A 27 19.14 2.98 -18.92
C ASP A 27 18.82 4.44 -19.29
N HIS A 28 17.66 4.98 -18.81
CA HIS A 28 17.15 6.30 -19.21
C HIS A 28 17.07 7.34 -18.09
N VAL A 29 17.38 6.97 -16.85
CA VAL A 29 17.34 7.93 -15.74
C VAL A 29 18.70 8.58 -15.51
N PRO A 30 18.76 9.89 -15.14
CA PRO A 30 20.01 10.62 -14.94
C PRO A 30 20.63 10.43 -13.54
N PHE A 31 20.32 9.30 -12.88
CA PHE A 31 20.81 8.96 -11.56
C PHE A 31 21.06 7.45 -11.44
N LYS A 32 21.85 7.05 -10.45
CA LYS A 32 22.09 5.62 -10.21
C LYS A 32 20.85 4.97 -9.63
N LEU A 33 20.26 4.03 -10.37
CA LEU A 33 19.13 3.21 -9.97
C LEU A 33 19.60 1.77 -9.71
N ASN A 34 19.26 1.22 -8.55
CA ASN A 34 19.32 -0.21 -8.29
C ASN A 34 17.91 -0.71 -8.07
N PHE A 35 17.56 -1.89 -8.56
CA PHE A 35 16.25 -2.45 -8.30
C PHE A 35 16.30 -3.93 -7.92
N GLU A 36 15.31 -4.33 -7.15
CA GLU A 36 15.05 -5.70 -6.73
C GLU A 36 13.57 -6.03 -7.02
N ILE A 37 13.32 -7.18 -7.62
CA ILE A 37 11.97 -7.74 -7.77
C ILE A 37 11.82 -8.87 -6.77
N VAL A 38 10.91 -8.70 -5.83
CA VAL A 38 10.55 -9.72 -4.84
C VAL A 38 9.35 -10.50 -5.38
N GLU A 39 9.61 -11.74 -5.79
CA GLU A 39 8.60 -12.66 -6.35
C GLU A 39 7.73 -13.24 -5.23
N ALA A 40 6.92 -12.41 -4.59
CA ALA A 40 6.09 -12.79 -3.46
C ALA A 40 4.82 -11.94 -3.35
N ASN A 41 3.80 -12.50 -2.69
CA ASN A 41 2.63 -11.73 -2.29
C ASN A 41 3.04 -10.72 -1.20
N TYR A 42 2.86 -9.43 -1.48
CA TYR A 42 3.28 -8.32 -0.62
C TYR A 42 2.71 -8.38 0.80
N ILE A 43 1.49 -8.88 0.97
CA ILE A 43 0.84 -8.99 2.28
C ILE A 43 1.36 -10.21 3.03
N THR A 44 1.25 -11.39 2.41
CA THR A 44 1.49 -12.66 3.12
C THR A 44 2.95 -12.90 3.45
N SER A 45 3.88 -12.42 2.60
CA SER A 45 5.32 -12.55 2.83
C SER A 45 5.84 -11.77 4.05
N GLN A 46 5.06 -10.81 4.53
CA GLN A 46 5.43 -9.92 5.64
C GLN A 46 4.49 -10.06 6.86
N ALA A 47 3.56 -11.01 6.81
CA ALA A 47 2.51 -11.17 7.82
C ALA A 47 3.07 -11.46 9.22
N SER A 48 4.11 -12.28 9.33
CA SER A 48 4.74 -12.62 10.62
C SER A 48 5.32 -11.37 11.29
N GLU A 49 6.00 -10.53 10.53
CA GLU A 49 6.59 -9.30 11.04
C GLU A 49 5.52 -8.27 11.42
N PHE A 50 4.50 -8.10 10.57
CA PHE A 50 3.37 -7.21 10.86
C PHE A 50 2.67 -7.56 12.17
N ASN A 51 2.46 -8.86 12.44
CA ASN A 51 1.77 -9.31 13.64
C ASN A 51 2.70 -9.37 14.88
N SER A 52 4.01 -9.51 14.69
CA SER A 52 4.98 -9.57 15.79
C SER A 52 5.41 -8.18 16.29
N ASP A 53 5.32 -7.15 15.44
CA ASP A 53 5.77 -5.78 15.78
C ASP A 53 4.92 -5.09 16.86
N LEU A 54 3.81 -5.74 17.28
CA LEU A 54 3.14 -5.39 18.55
C LEU A 54 4.01 -5.73 19.78
N PHE A 55 5.08 -6.56 19.62
CA PHE A 55 5.87 -7.10 20.73
C PHE A 55 7.38 -7.23 20.45
N SER A 56 7.88 -6.98 19.24
CA SER A 56 9.30 -7.14 18.91
C SER A 56 9.77 -6.14 17.84
N GLN A 57 11.03 -5.70 17.97
CA GLN A 57 11.70 -4.90 16.93
C GLN A 57 12.03 -5.81 15.72
N GLY A 58 11.04 -6.07 14.88
CA GLY A 58 11.21 -6.85 13.65
C GLY A 58 12.19 -6.16 12.70
N GLN A 59 13.02 -6.95 12.01
CA GLN A 59 13.99 -6.47 11.01
C GLN A 59 13.33 -6.26 9.62
N SER A 60 12.04 -5.91 9.56
CA SER A 60 11.40 -5.68 8.26
C SER A 60 12.09 -4.56 7.49
N LYS A 61 12.24 -4.76 6.18
CA LYS A 61 12.78 -3.75 5.27
C LYS A 61 11.89 -2.51 5.32
N LYS A 62 12.43 -1.38 5.72
CA LYS A 62 11.70 -0.11 5.83
C LYS A 62 12.11 0.83 4.70
N TYR A 63 11.13 1.53 4.14
CA TYR A 63 11.28 2.36 2.96
C TYR A 63 11.14 3.86 3.29
N ASP A 64 11.79 4.68 2.47
CA ASP A 64 11.67 6.14 2.55
C ASP A 64 10.43 6.64 1.79
N LEU A 65 10.01 5.92 0.75
CA LEU A 65 8.84 6.24 -0.06
C LEU A 65 8.19 4.95 -0.53
N ILE A 66 6.86 4.88 -0.42
CA ILE A 66 6.07 3.79 -1.02
C ILE A 66 5.04 4.42 -1.93
N ILE A 67 4.98 3.98 -3.18
CA ILE A 67 3.99 4.41 -4.15
C ILE A 67 3.27 3.19 -4.72
N GLY A 68 1.98 3.31 -5.01
CA GLY A 68 1.26 2.18 -5.58
C GLY A 68 -0.19 2.46 -5.96
N ASN A 69 -0.66 1.56 -6.82
CA ASN A 69 -2.07 1.37 -7.16
C ASN A 69 -2.40 -0.09 -6.81
N PRO A 70 -2.81 -0.37 -5.57
CA PRO A 70 -3.09 -1.74 -5.14
C PRO A 70 -4.36 -2.30 -5.79
N PRO A 71 -4.54 -3.64 -5.84
CA PRO A 71 -5.73 -4.25 -6.43
C PRO A 71 -7.00 -3.93 -5.62
N TYR A 72 -8.09 -3.53 -6.32
CA TYR A 72 -9.40 -3.21 -5.73
C TYR A 72 -10.30 -4.45 -5.68
N LEU A 73 -9.76 -5.54 -5.19
CA LEU A 73 -10.44 -6.84 -5.14
C LEU A 73 -10.89 -7.17 -3.71
N LYS A 74 -12.16 -7.50 -3.56
CA LYS A 74 -12.69 -8.06 -2.31
C LYS A 74 -12.33 -9.54 -2.22
N VAL A 75 -11.74 -9.95 -1.11
CA VAL A 75 -11.36 -11.34 -0.85
C VAL A 75 -12.19 -11.93 0.29
N PRO A 76 -12.43 -13.27 0.31
CA PRO A 76 -13.10 -13.91 1.43
C PRO A 76 -12.37 -13.67 2.76
N GLY A 77 -13.10 -13.60 3.87
CA GLY A 77 -12.51 -13.49 5.21
C GLY A 77 -11.63 -14.69 5.58
N ALA A 78 -11.82 -15.83 4.91
CA ALA A 78 -10.98 -17.02 5.06
C ALA A 78 -9.72 -17.02 4.17
N SER A 79 -9.55 -16.01 3.29
CA SER A 79 -8.36 -15.90 2.45
C SER A 79 -7.08 -15.76 3.26
N ILE A 80 -5.97 -16.11 2.64
CA ILE A 80 -4.66 -16.03 3.30
C ILE A 80 -4.29 -14.58 3.65
N GLU A 81 -4.63 -13.63 2.79
CA GLU A 81 -4.40 -12.20 3.01
C GLU A 81 -5.21 -11.68 4.21
N ALA A 82 -6.48 -12.05 4.31
CA ALA A 82 -7.32 -11.67 5.45
C ALA A 82 -6.79 -12.23 6.76
N LYS A 83 -6.39 -13.50 6.76
CA LYS A 83 -5.79 -14.18 7.92
C LYS A 83 -4.42 -13.62 8.31
N SER A 84 -3.69 -13.07 7.33
CA SER A 84 -2.38 -12.45 7.56
C SER A 84 -2.47 -11.11 8.31
N MET A 85 -3.62 -10.44 8.31
CA MET A 85 -3.81 -9.12 8.93
C MET A 85 -5.12 -9.05 9.73
N PRO A 86 -5.33 -9.91 10.73
CA PRO A 86 -6.61 -10.04 11.43
C PRO A 86 -7.00 -8.75 12.17
N SER A 87 -6.04 -7.97 12.66
CA SER A 87 -6.28 -6.70 13.36
C SER A 87 -6.83 -5.58 12.46
N ILE A 88 -6.66 -5.71 11.13
CA ILE A 88 -7.11 -4.74 10.13
C ILE A 88 -8.47 -5.13 9.55
N CYS A 89 -8.80 -6.43 9.57
CA CYS A 89 -9.96 -6.97 8.89
C CYS A 89 -11.22 -6.92 9.78
N TYR A 90 -12.36 -6.64 9.13
CA TYR A 90 -13.69 -6.94 9.64
C TYR A 90 -14.48 -7.64 8.52
N GLY A 91 -14.71 -8.94 8.68
CA GLY A 91 -15.35 -9.77 7.64
C GLY A 91 -14.43 -10.02 6.43
N ALA A 92 -14.98 -9.87 5.23
CA ALA A 92 -14.30 -10.11 3.96
C ALA A 92 -13.61 -8.83 3.44
N PRO A 93 -12.28 -8.67 3.59
CA PRO A 93 -11.61 -7.42 3.27
C PRO A 93 -11.49 -7.16 1.77
N ASN A 94 -11.26 -5.89 1.41
CA ASN A 94 -10.74 -5.52 0.09
C ASN A 94 -9.22 -5.38 0.18
N LEU A 95 -8.50 -5.89 -0.82
CA LEU A 95 -7.04 -5.92 -0.81
C LEU A 95 -6.41 -4.54 -0.68
N TYR A 96 -6.97 -3.49 -1.31
CA TYR A 96 -6.36 -2.16 -1.32
C TYR A 96 -6.05 -1.61 0.08
N PHE A 97 -6.93 -1.85 1.07
CA PHE A 97 -6.68 -1.33 2.40
C PHE A 97 -5.72 -2.21 3.21
N LEU A 98 -5.62 -3.51 2.91
CA LEU A 98 -4.57 -4.37 3.47
C LEU A 98 -3.20 -3.93 2.94
N PHE A 99 -3.09 -3.64 1.63
CA PHE A 99 -1.88 -3.07 1.03
C PHE A 99 -1.51 -1.73 1.66
N ALA A 100 -2.50 -0.85 1.89
CA ALA A 100 -2.24 0.46 2.52
C ALA A 100 -1.76 0.32 3.97
N ALA A 101 -2.34 -0.61 4.75
CA ALA A 101 -1.89 -0.88 6.11
C ALA A 101 -0.48 -1.47 6.14
N MET A 102 -0.17 -2.43 5.27
CA MET A 102 1.17 -3.00 5.15
C MET A 102 2.19 -1.96 4.67
N ALA A 103 1.81 -1.08 3.76
CA ALA A 103 2.68 0.01 3.30
C ALA A 103 3.03 0.97 4.45
N LEU A 104 2.07 1.37 5.26
CA LEU A 104 2.34 2.19 6.45
C LEU A 104 3.25 1.47 7.46
N PHE A 105 3.08 0.16 7.63
CA PHE A 105 3.97 -0.65 8.45
C PHE A 105 5.41 -0.59 7.92
N ASN A 106 5.61 -0.70 6.60
CA ASN A 106 6.92 -0.74 5.96
C ASN A 106 7.58 0.63 5.73
N LEU A 107 6.92 1.72 6.04
CA LEU A 107 7.56 3.03 6.03
C LEU A 107 8.50 3.21 7.22
N LYS A 108 9.62 3.90 7.01
CA LYS A 108 10.38 4.54 8.09
C LYS A 108 9.56 5.67 8.71
N ASP A 109 9.86 6.02 9.96
CA ASP A 109 9.22 7.15 10.63
C ASP A 109 9.43 8.47 9.85
N LYS A 110 8.40 9.32 9.79
CA LYS A 110 8.35 10.59 9.05
C LYS A 110 8.55 10.46 7.53
N LYS A 111 8.40 9.25 6.99
CA LYS A 111 8.45 8.97 5.55
C LYS A 111 7.05 8.79 4.97
N GLU A 112 6.93 8.76 3.65
CA GLU A 112 5.67 9.02 2.98
C GLU A 112 5.21 7.85 2.10
N MET A 113 3.91 7.67 2.04
CA MET A 113 3.21 6.80 1.12
C MET A 113 2.33 7.65 0.19
N VAL A 114 2.31 7.32 -1.10
CA VAL A 114 1.37 7.87 -2.07
C VAL A 114 0.64 6.74 -2.76
N TYR A 115 -0.66 6.65 -2.52
CA TYR A 115 -1.51 5.60 -3.09
C TYR A 115 -2.72 6.18 -3.82
N ILE A 116 -3.11 5.54 -4.92
CA ILE A 116 -4.42 5.71 -5.53
C ILE A 116 -5.31 4.57 -5.05
N ILE A 117 -6.41 4.88 -4.36
CA ILE A 117 -7.31 3.89 -3.75
C ILE A 117 -8.76 4.37 -3.79
N PRO A 118 -9.75 3.46 -3.72
CA PRO A 118 -11.14 3.83 -3.55
C PRO A 118 -11.36 4.68 -2.30
N ARG A 119 -12.22 5.69 -2.37
CA ARG A 119 -12.54 6.55 -1.21
C ARG A 119 -13.47 5.89 -0.18
N SER A 120 -14.04 4.72 -0.47
CA SER A 120 -15.03 4.05 0.38
C SER A 120 -14.56 3.78 1.83
N TRP A 121 -13.25 3.69 2.06
CA TRP A 121 -12.69 3.50 3.40
C TRP A 121 -12.92 4.68 4.35
N THR A 122 -13.26 5.86 3.84
CA THR A 122 -13.45 7.07 4.66
C THR A 122 -14.71 7.02 5.53
N SER A 123 -15.64 6.08 5.27
CA SER A 123 -16.90 5.94 6.00
C SER A 123 -17.28 4.47 6.21
N GLY A 124 -18.35 4.23 6.95
CA GLY A 124 -18.91 2.90 7.21
C GLY A 124 -18.15 2.08 8.26
N ALA A 125 -18.90 1.22 8.98
CA ALA A 125 -18.37 0.36 10.05
C ALA A 125 -17.38 -0.70 9.52
N TYR A 126 -17.60 -1.16 8.28
CA TYR A 126 -16.75 -2.15 7.62
C TYR A 126 -15.26 -1.76 7.60
N PHE A 127 -14.94 -0.48 7.49
CA PHE A 127 -13.56 0.02 7.43
C PHE A 127 -13.03 0.52 8.79
N GLU A 128 -13.75 0.32 9.87
CA GLU A 128 -13.40 0.89 11.17
C GLU A 128 -12.03 0.45 11.68
N HIS A 129 -11.73 -0.86 11.62
CA HIS A 129 -10.44 -1.40 12.07
C HIS A 129 -9.28 -0.83 11.23
N PHE A 130 -9.44 -0.80 9.91
CA PHE A 130 -8.46 -0.17 9.03
C PHE A 130 -8.27 1.32 9.34
N ARG A 131 -9.36 2.11 9.47
CA ARG A 131 -9.25 3.54 9.80
C ARG A 131 -8.56 3.76 11.14
N ARG A 132 -8.90 2.97 12.14
CA ARG A 132 -8.27 3.05 13.47
C ARG A 132 -6.77 2.85 13.38
N TYR A 133 -6.32 1.79 12.70
CA TYR A 133 -4.91 1.55 12.46
C TYR A 133 -4.28 2.69 11.65
N PHE A 134 -4.88 3.01 10.49
CA PHE A 134 -4.38 4.03 9.57
C PHE A 134 -4.14 5.38 10.26
N LEU A 135 -5.10 5.84 11.07
CA LEU A 135 -5.01 7.12 11.80
C LEU A 135 -4.11 7.04 13.04
N SER A 136 -3.82 5.84 13.55
CA SER A 136 -2.90 5.68 14.69
C SER A 136 -1.44 5.78 14.29
N VAL A 137 -1.09 5.39 13.05
CA VAL A 137 0.29 5.33 12.55
C VAL A 137 0.55 6.25 11.36
N GLY A 138 -0.48 6.85 10.78
CA GLY A 138 -0.41 7.70 9.60
C GLY A 138 -0.99 9.09 9.84
N LYS A 139 -0.31 10.10 9.28
CA LYS A 139 -0.78 11.48 9.18
C LYS A 139 -1.12 11.79 7.74
N LEU A 140 -2.40 12.00 7.45
CA LEU A 140 -2.87 12.36 6.12
C LEU A 140 -2.35 13.76 5.77
N LYS A 141 -1.55 13.88 4.71
CA LYS A 141 -0.92 15.13 4.27
C LYS A 141 -1.65 15.76 3.10
N HIS A 142 -2.18 14.93 2.21
CA HIS A 142 -2.87 15.40 1.00
C HIS A 142 -3.89 14.38 0.55
N ILE A 143 -5.02 14.87 0.04
CA ILE A 143 -6.03 14.10 -0.67
C ILE A 143 -6.31 14.81 -1.99
N HIS A 144 -6.18 14.09 -3.10
CA HIS A 144 -6.64 14.52 -4.40
C HIS A 144 -7.93 13.79 -4.75
N LEU A 145 -8.99 14.56 -4.98
CA LEU A 145 -10.29 14.07 -5.42
C LEU A 145 -10.43 14.26 -6.93
N PHE A 146 -10.86 13.24 -7.63
CA PHE A 146 -11.19 13.38 -9.05
C PHE A 146 -12.62 13.89 -9.20
N VAL A 147 -12.78 14.98 -9.96
CA VAL A 147 -14.08 15.64 -10.15
C VAL A 147 -15.02 14.85 -11.07
N SER A 148 -14.46 13.99 -11.93
CA SER A 148 -15.24 13.16 -12.87
C SER A 148 -14.84 11.69 -12.75
N ARG A 149 -15.83 10.82 -12.60
CA ARG A 149 -15.64 9.36 -12.55
C ARG A 149 -15.11 8.82 -13.89
N ASP A 150 -15.49 9.43 -14.99
CA ASP A 150 -15.26 8.91 -16.35
C ASP A 150 -13.85 9.16 -16.86
N LYS A 151 -13.05 10.03 -16.21
CA LYS A 151 -11.72 10.43 -16.68
C LYS A 151 -10.55 9.68 -16.04
N VAL A 152 -10.77 8.90 -14.99
CA VAL A 152 -9.67 8.27 -14.24
C VAL A 152 -9.27 6.93 -14.83
N PHE A 153 -10.25 6.18 -15.38
CA PHE A 153 -10.07 4.84 -15.94
C PHE A 153 -10.99 4.66 -17.16
N GLU A 154 -10.77 5.43 -18.24
CA GLU A 154 -11.63 5.45 -19.44
C GLU A 154 -11.79 4.08 -20.13
N HIS A 155 -10.90 3.13 -19.85
CA HIS A 155 -10.89 1.80 -20.44
C HIS A 155 -11.11 0.65 -19.43
N GLU A 156 -11.34 0.96 -18.16
CA GLU A 156 -11.59 -0.03 -17.12
C GLU A 156 -12.92 0.22 -16.44
N ASN A 157 -13.73 -0.84 -16.26
CA ASN A 157 -15.01 -0.80 -15.52
C ASN A 157 -14.82 -0.56 -14.03
N VAL A 158 -14.05 0.47 -13.63
CA VAL A 158 -13.86 0.83 -12.22
C VAL A 158 -15.03 1.73 -11.79
N LEU A 159 -16.06 1.11 -11.26
CA LEU A 159 -17.26 1.79 -10.72
C LEU A 159 -17.00 2.56 -9.41
N GLN A 160 -15.79 2.50 -8.85
CA GLN A 160 -15.49 3.09 -7.56
C GLN A 160 -14.83 4.45 -7.71
N GLU A 161 -15.33 5.43 -6.95
CA GLU A 161 -14.67 6.74 -6.85
C GLU A 161 -13.31 6.55 -6.17
N THR A 162 -12.24 6.87 -6.89
CA THR A 162 -10.87 6.79 -6.40
C THR A 162 -10.35 8.15 -5.94
N ILE A 163 -9.39 8.10 -5.05
CA ILE A 163 -8.65 9.26 -4.55
C ILE A 163 -7.15 8.96 -4.56
N ILE A 164 -6.33 9.99 -4.72
CA ILE A 164 -4.91 9.87 -4.40
C ILE A 164 -4.73 10.40 -2.98
N ILE A 165 -4.08 9.61 -2.14
CA ILE A 165 -3.72 10.01 -0.79
C ILE A 165 -2.19 10.08 -0.64
N LYS A 166 -1.72 11.11 0.04
CA LYS A 166 -0.35 11.20 0.53
C LYS A 166 -0.38 11.14 2.05
N VAL A 167 0.34 10.18 2.62
CA VAL A 167 0.33 9.90 4.05
C VAL A 167 1.77 9.83 4.56
N GLU A 168 2.05 10.53 5.63
CA GLU A 168 3.32 10.46 6.37
C GLU A 168 3.17 9.46 7.52
N LYS A 169 4.12 8.54 7.70
CA LYS A 169 4.15 7.71 8.90
C LYS A 169 4.45 8.57 10.12
N SER A 170 3.61 8.50 11.12
CA SER A 170 3.75 9.30 12.34
C SER A 170 3.06 8.60 13.50
N THR A 171 3.80 8.41 14.57
CA THR A 171 3.25 7.93 15.85
C THR A 171 2.72 9.05 16.74
N VAL A 172 2.90 10.30 16.31
CA VAL A 172 2.39 11.47 17.02
C VAL A 172 0.91 11.64 16.70
N LYS A 173 0.04 11.39 17.67
CA LYS A 173 -1.40 11.63 17.53
C LYS A 173 -1.66 13.10 17.20
N PRO A 174 -2.51 13.41 16.21
CA PRO A 174 -2.94 14.78 15.98
C PRO A 174 -3.62 15.32 17.25
N LYS A 175 -3.31 16.56 17.63
CA LYS A 175 -3.81 17.18 18.87
C LYS A 175 -5.33 17.44 18.84
N SER A 176 -5.95 17.46 17.70
CA SER A 176 -7.41 17.40 17.41
C SER A 176 -7.62 17.49 15.92
N ILE A 177 -8.75 17.06 15.43
CA ILE A 177 -9.32 17.47 14.14
C ILE A 177 -10.35 18.55 14.47
#